data_61db9f1e4faaf3a1036977f327422dd9
#
_entry.id   61db9f1e4faaf3a1036977f327422dd9
#
_cell.length_a   1.000
_cell.length_b   1.000
_cell.length_c   1.000
_cell.angle_alpha   90.00
_cell.angle_beta   90.00
_cell.angle_gamma   90.00
#
_symmetry.space_group_name_H-M   'P 1'
#
loop_
_entity.id
_entity.type
_entity.pdbx_description
1 polymer ?
#
loop_
_entity_poly.entity_id
_entity_poly.type
_entity_poly.pdbx_seq_one_letter_code
_entity_poly.pdbx_strand_id
1 'polypeptide(L)'
;MLVSTTLLVVGAFLFLYSPVIFQEGNPWPQIKGIAQLIFGKSDMVKLSGSDNKYLTKNQGGPGIVEAYMKDRGYEYIDQMGSGYFYKSSDKTVILTRHQYSRFYIIWTITENNNGTDNNLWTTITNDNGITYQYPKELLAKYISVAEWPPVIKIETGNYSCKTTPQEVSSMSDITSQRLVDDRAYCVNVKHEGAAGSVYSSYTYTTAKNNKLITASFTLRYSNCSNYDSEQSKACTSEREAFDVDSTVDRIVQTIK
;
A
#
# COMPACT_ATOMS: atom_id res chain seq x y z
N MET A 1 -18.89 -34.25 33.69
CA MET A 1 -18.13 -34.63 32.49
C MET A 1 -18.25 -33.62 31.34
N LEU A 2 -19.43 -33.18 30.93
CA LEU A 2 -19.65 -32.24 29.83
C LEU A 2 -18.87 -30.92 29.97
N VAL A 3 -18.86 -30.31 31.16
CA VAL A 3 -18.18 -29.05 31.42
C VAL A 3 -16.64 -29.16 31.27
N SER A 4 -16.06 -30.28 31.71
CA SER A 4 -14.62 -30.52 31.64
C SER A 4 -14.16 -30.74 30.18
N THR A 5 -14.93 -31.42 29.36
CA THR A 5 -14.62 -31.59 27.93
C THR A 5 -14.74 -30.29 27.14
N THR A 6 -15.73 -29.46 27.45
CA THR A 6 -15.89 -28.14 26.82
C THR A 6 -14.71 -27.22 27.14
N LEU A 7 -14.25 -27.20 28.40
CA LEU A 7 -13.09 -26.41 28.79
C LEU A 7 -11.80 -26.86 28.11
N LEU A 8 -11.59 -28.17 27.94
CA LEU A 8 -10.43 -28.71 27.21
C LEU A 8 -10.45 -28.34 25.72
N VAL A 9 -11.61 -28.42 25.07
CA VAL A 9 -11.76 -28.04 23.66
C VAL A 9 -11.51 -26.56 23.46
N VAL A 10 -12.07 -25.70 24.33
CA VAL A 10 -11.84 -24.24 24.28
C VAL A 10 -10.36 -23.91 24.56
N GLY A 11 -9.74 -24.58 25.54
CA GLY A 11 -8.32 -24.41 25.84
C GLY A 11 -7.41 -24.81 24.67
N ALA A 12 -7.68 -25.97 24.06
CA ALA A 12 -6.94 -26.41 22.87
C ALA A 12 -7.12 -25.46 21.68
N PHE A 13 -8.35 -24.98 21.45
CA PHE A 13 -8.64 -24.00 20.42
C PHE A 13 -7.87 -22.69 20.65
N LEU A 14 -7.92 -22.12 21.85
CA LEU A 14 -7.17 -20.91 22.21
C LEU A 14 -5.66 -21.11 22.09
N PHE A 15 -5.13 -22.27 22.45
CA PHE A 15 -3.71 -22.57 22.31
C PHE A 15 -3.27 -22.65 20.84
N LEU A 16 -4.03 -23.37 19.99
CA LEU A 16 -3.72 -23.54 18.58
C LEU A 16 -3.86 -22.24 17.77
N TYR A 17 -4.83 -21.40 18.13
CA TYR A 17 -5.11 -20.15 17.42
C TYR A 17 -4.53 -18.90 18.12
N SER A 18 -3.81 -19.06 19.25
CA SER A 18 -3.23 -17.94 19.97
C SER A 18 -2.33 -17.03 19.09
N PRO A 19 -1.47 -17.53 18.18
CA PRO A 19 -0.66 -16.66 17.34
C PRO A 19 -1.49 -15.78 16.40
N VAL A 20 -2.66 -16.26 15.97
CA VAL A 20 -3.60 -15.50 15.12
C VAL A 20 -4.42 -14.53 15.94
N ILE A 21 -4.88 -14.96 17.12
CA ILE A 21 -5.72 -14.15 18.01
C ILE A 21 -4.94 -12.96 18.59
N PHE A 22 -3.67 -13.19 18.97
CA PHE A 22 -2.81 -12.19 19.62
C PHE A 22 -1.82 -11.51 18.66
N GLN A 23 -2.02 -11.59 17.34
CA GLN A 23 -1.13 -10.98 16.34
C GLN A 23 -0.96 -9.46 16.48
N GLU A 24 -1.95 -8.76 17.04
CA GLU A 24 -1.96 -7.31 17.32
C GLU A 24 -1.82 -7.03 18.84
N GLY A 25 -1.29 -7.97 19.61
CA GLY A 25 -1.18 -7.87 21.06
C GLY A 25 -2.52 -8.20 21.75
N ASN A 26 -3.12 -7.24 22.48
CA ASN A 26 -4.41 -7.46 23.14
C ASN A 26 -5.56 -7.59 22.10
N PRO A 27 -6.21 -8.74 21.95
CA PRO A 27 -7.25 -8.95 20.94
C PRO A 27 -8.63 -8.38 21.30
N TRP A 28 -8.83 -7.93 22.56
CA TRP A 28 -10.12 -7.46 23.02
C TRP A 28 -10.71 -6.30 22.22
N PRO A 29 -9.93 -5.27 21.83
CA PRO A 29 -10.44 -4.20 20.98
C PRO A 29 -10.98 -4.70 19.64
N GLN A 30 -10.29 -5.64 19.00
CA GLN A 30 -10.67 -6.21 17.71
C GLN A 30 -11.91 -7.10 17.85
N ILE A 31 -11.96 -7.97 18.87
CA ILE A 31 -13.13 -8.83 19.16
C ILE A 31 -14.38 -7.98 19.40
N LYS A 32 -14.26 -6.93 20.22
CA LYS A 32 -15.36 -5.99 20.48
C LYS A 32 -15.78 -5.24 19.22
N GLY A 33 -14.82 -4.78 18.42
CA GLY A 33 -15.06 -4.13 17.13
C GLY A 33 -15.77 -5.04 16.14
N ILE A 34 -15.35 -6.31 16.03
CA ILE A 34 -16.00 -7.32 15.19
C ILE A 34 -17.44 -7.56 15.63
N ALA A 35 -17.68 -7.72 16.93
CA ALA A 35 -19.03 -7.86 17.45
C ALA A 35 -19.92 -6.65 17.10
N GLN A 36 -19.38 -5.44 17.19
CA GLN A 36 -20.08 -4.22 16.79
C GLN A 36 -20.37 -4.17 15.29
N LEU A 37 -19.47 -4.66 14.42
CA LEU A 37 -19.70 -4.75 12.98
C LEU A 37 -20.70 -5.83 12.59
N ILE A 38 -20.84 -6.89 13.39
CA ILE A 38 -21.80 -7.98 13.13
C ILE A 38 -23.20 -7.62 13.63
N PHE A 39 -23.31 -7.09 14.84
CA PHE A 39 -24.59 -6.85 15.53
C PHE A 39 -25.01 -5.38 15.51
N GLY A 40 -24.11 -4.47 15.15
CA GLY A 40 -24.38 -3.02 15.03
C GLY A 40 -24.89 -2.63 13.64
N LYS A 41 -25.19 -1.34 13.51
CA LYS A 41 -25.64 -0.74 12.23
C LYS A 41 -24.51 0.02 11.50
N SER A 42 -23.29 0.04 12.04
CA SER A 42 -22.18 0.80 11.48
C SER A 42 -21.25 -0.15 10.71
N ASP A 43 -20.85 0.27 9.51
CA ASP A 43 -19.89 -0.46 8.68
C ASP A 43 -18.41 -0.15 9.02
N MET A 44 -18.18 0.88 9.85
CA MET A 44 -16.87 1.27 10.37
C MET A 44 -16.94 1.54 11.86
N VAL A 45 -16.10 0.90 12.65
CA VAL A 45 -16.11 0.95 14.12
C VAL A 45 -14.75 1.38 14.65
N LYS A 46 -14.73 2.34 15.57
CA LYS A 46 -13.51 2.75 16.28
C LYS A 46 -13.08 1.67 17.26
N LEU A 47 -11.81 1.27 17.22
CA LEU A 47 -11.26 0.29 18.15
C LEU A 47 -11.05 0.91 19.52
N SER A 48 -11.52 0.24 20.57
CA SER A 48 -11.34 0.68 21.96
C SER A 48 -9.86 0.67 22.35
N GLY A 49 -9.42 1.69 23.11
CA GLY A 49 -8.01 1.82 23.52
C GLY A 49 -7.10 2.43 22.45
N SER A 50 -7.64 2.88 21.32
CA SER A 50 -6.90 3.63 20.31
C SER A 50 -7.71 4.84 19.85
N ASP A 51 -7.05 6.00 19.72
CA ASP A 51 -7.71 7.21 19.28
C ASP A 51 -7.86 7.30 17.77
N ASN A 52 -7.09 6.52 17.02
CA ASN A 52 -6.96 6.65 15.58
C ASN A 52 -7.13 5.34 14.79
N LYS A 53 -7.49 4.22 15.43
CA LYS A 53 -7.69 2.93 14.75
C LYS A 53 -9.16 2.60 14.58
N TYR A 54 -9.53 2.15 13.39
CA TYR A 54 -10.88 1.77 12.99
C TYR A 54 -10.89 0.41 12.34
N LEU A 55 -12.00 -0.31 12.45
CA LEU A 55 -12.20 -1.63 11.87
C LEU A 55 -13.34 -1.59 10.85
N THR A 56 -13.14 -2.21 9.70
CA THR A 56 -14.17 -2.45 8.67
C THR A 56 -14.15 -3.90 8.23
N LYS A 57 -15.22 -4.34 7.55
CA LYS A 57 -15.17 -5.56 6.75
C LYS A 57 -14.22 -5.35 5.57
N ASN A 58 -13.54 -6.41 5.12
CA ASN A 58 -12.66 -6.32 3.95
C ASN A 58 -13.47 -6.05 2.67
N GLN A 59 -14.63 -6.71 2.54
CA GLN A 59 -15.55 -6.48 1.42
C GLN A 59 -16.13 -5.06 1.49
N GLY A 60 -15.82 -4.23 0.49
CA GLY A 60 -16.25 -2.84 0.41
C GLY A 60 -15.50 -1.88 1.34
N GLY A 61 -14.44 -2.33 2.02
CA GLY A 61 -13.68 -1.54 2.98
C GLY A 61 -13.24 -0.16 2.48
N PRO A 62 -12.61 -0.01 1.31
CA PRO A 62 -12.24 1.30 0.76
C PRO A 62 -13.44 2.24 0.56
N GLY A 63 -14.54 1.74 -0.03
CA GLY A 63 -15.76 2.54 -0.23
C GLY A 63 -16.44 2.94 1.09
N ILE A 64 -16.40 2.07 2.12
CA ILE A 64 -16.91 2.41 3.47
C ILE A 64 -16.11 3.56 4.07
N VAL A 65 -14.77 3.50 3.92
CA VAL A 65 -13.87 4.54 4.43
C VAL A 65 -14.07 5.84 3.67
N GLU A 66 -14.22 5.81 2.36
CA GLU A 66 -14.49 6.98 1.55
C GLU A 66 -15.80 7.66 1.97
N ALA A 67 -16.89 6.89 2.14
CA ALA A 67 -18.15 7.41 2.65
C ALA A 67 -18.01 8.02 4.05
N TYR A 68 -17.27 7.35 4.96
CA TYR A 68 -16.99 7.82 6.30
C TYR A 68 -16.22 9.14 6.32
N MET A 69 -15.23 9.30 5.43
CA MET A 69 -14.44 10.52 5.32
C MET A 69 -15.23 11.65 4.68
N LYS A 70 -16.00 11.37 3.65
CA LYS A 70 -16.86 12.34 2.98
C LYS A 70 -17.92 12.92 3.93
N ASP A 71 -18.54 12.09 4.77
CA ASP A 71 -19.51 12.51 5.79
C ASP A 71 -18.90 13.50 6.83
N ARG A 72 -17.57 13.47 6.97
CA ARG A 72 -16.78 14.37 7.84
C ARG A 72 -16.19 15.56 7.12
N GLY A 73 -16.58 15.79 5.87
CA GLY A 73 -16.10 16.93 5.08
C GLY A 73 -14.69 16.76 4.54
N TYR A 74 -14.20 15.53 4.43
CA TYR A 74 -12.95 15.21 3.77
C TYR A 74 -13.19 14.72 2.36
N GLU A 75 -12.41 15.23 1.42
CA GLU A 75 -12.38 14.77 0.03
C GLU A 75 -11.16 13.87 -0.20
N TYR A 76 -11.34 12.79 -0.96
CA TYR A 76 -10.24 11.92 -1.38
C TYR A 76 -9.32 12.70 -2.31
N ILE A 77 -8.01 12.62 -2.06
CA ILE A 77 -6.99 13.25 -2.90
C ILE A 77 -6.29 12.18 -3.73
N ASP A 78 -5.77 11.14 -3.05
CA ASP A 78 -4.82 10.20 -3.65
C ASP A 78 -4.65 8.94 -2.81
N GLN A 79 -4.06 7.91 -3.43
CA GLN A 79 -3.55 6.74 -2.75
C GLN A 79 -2.06 6.56 -3.07
N MET A 80 -1.26 6.29 -2.04
CA MET A 80 0.15 5.97 -2.20
C MET A 80 0.50 4.78 -1.31
N GLY A 81 0.79 3.65 -1.93
CA GLY A 81 0.98 2.39 -1.21
C GLY A 81 -0.26 2.00 -0.42
N SER A 82 -0.10 1.76 0.88
CA SER A 82 -1.21 1.46 1.80
C SER A 82 -1.89 2.71 2.38
N GLY A 83 -1.43 3.91 2.01
CA GLY A 83 -1.93 5.19 2.51
C GLY A 83 -2.95 5.84 1.56
N TYR A 84 -4.13 6.14 2.08
CA TYR A 84 -5.20 6.89 1.42
C TYR A 84 -5.20 8.31 1.96
N PHE A 85 -5.11 9.30 1.09
CA PHE A 85 -5.02 10.71 1.43
C PHE A 85 -6.36 11.39 1.27
N TYR A 86 -6.75 12.10 2.31
CA TYR A 86 -7.98 12.88 2.35
C TYR A 86 -7.69 14.28 2.82
N LYS A 87 -8.42 15.28 2.28
CA LYS A 87 -8.28 16.68 2.62
C LYS A 87 -9.63 17.27 3.04
N SER A 88 -9.59 18.10 4.05
CA SER A 88 -10.62 19.09 4.40
C SER A 88 -10.06 20.49 4.14
N SER A 89 -10.80 21.54 4.40
CA SER A 89 -10.41 22.94 4.13
C SER A 89 -8.99 23.30 4.60
N ASP A 90 -8.57 22.78 5.74
CA ASP A 90 -7.34 23.16 6.46
C ASP A 90 -6.49 21.98 6.93
N LYS A 91 -6.96 20.74 6.70
CA LYS A 91 -6.29 19.53 7.22
C LYS A 91 -6.17 18.45 6.16
N THR A 92 -5.05 17.79 6.17
CA THR A 92 -4.83 16.54 5.43
C THR A 92 -4.73 15.39 6.42
N VAL A 93 -5.41 14.29 6.13
CA VAL A 93 -5.36 13.06 6.91
C VAL A 93 -4.92 11.90 6.02
N ILE A 94 -4.14 11.01 6.59
CA ILE A 94 -3.67 9.80 5.94
C ILE A 94 -4.33 8.62 6.62
N LEU A 95 -5.02 7.79 5.86
CA LEU A 95 -5.56 6.52 6.33
C LEU A 95 -4.68 5.39 5.83
N THR A 96 -3.99 4.74 6.74
CA THR A 96 -3.17 3.56 6.40
C THR A 96 -4.00 2.30 6.57
N ARG A 97 -4.07 1.52 5.49
CA ARG A 97 -4.74 0.22 5.46
C ARG A 97 -3.83 -0.87 5.99
N HIS A 98 -4.32 -1.66 6.95
CA HIS A 98 -3.67 -2.87 7.45
C HIS A 98 -4.64 -4.05 7.40
N GLN A 99 -4.26 -5.12 6.71
CA GLN A 99 -5.05 -6.36 6.64
C GLN A 99 -4.97 -7.11 7.96
N TYR A 100 -6.05 -7.10 8.75
CA TYR A 100 -6.12 -7.85 10.02
C TYR A 100 -6.42 -9.32 9.79
N SER A 101 -7.34 -9.62 8.87
CA SER A 101 -7.66 -10.97 8.43
C SER A 101 -8.26 -10.93 7.04
N ARG A 102 -8.53 -12.10 6.42
CA ARG A 102 -9.25 -12.14 5.13
C ARG A 102 -10.62 -11.46 5.15
N PHE A 103 -11.20 -11.24 6.34
CA PHE A 103 -12.54 -10.67 6.51
C PHE A 103 -12.55 -9.21 6.99
N TYR A 104 -11.47 -8.74 7.62
CA TYR A 104 -11.42 -7.46 8.30
C TYR A 104 -10.15 -6.69 8.00
N ILE A 105 -10.30 -5.37 7.95
CA ILE A 105 -9.23 -4.39 7.75
C ILE A 105 -9.21 -3.45 8.95
N ILE A 106 -8.01 -3.16 9.46
CA ILE A 106 -7.77 -2.07 10.40
C ILE A 106 -7.26 -0.85 9.61
N TRP A 107 -7.89 0.28 9.83
CA TRP A 107 -7.51 1.58 9.30
C TRP A 107 -6.93 2.42 10.40
N THR A 108 -5.76 2.99 10.17
CA THR A 108 -5.14 3.96 11.09
C THR A 108 -5.27 5.34 10.47
N ILE A 109 -5.95 6.26 11.15
CA ILE A 109 -6.08 7.65 10.73
C ILE A 109 -4.94 8.45 11.37
N THR A 110 -4.10 9.08 10.57
CA THR A 110 -3.03 9.96 11.02
C THR A 110 -3.30 11.37 10.51
N GLU A 111 -3.50 12.30 11.44
CA GLU A 111 -3.60 13.72 11.07
C GLU A 111 -2.22 14.24 10.69
N ASN A 112 -2.09 14.77 9.49
CA ASN A 112 -0.90 15.49 9.07
C ASN A 112 -1.13 16.98 9.37
N ASN A 113 -0.64 17.43 10.53
CA ASN A 113 -0.77 18.83 10.98
C ASN A 113 0.13 19.80 10.19
N ASN A 114 0.91 19.30 9.24
CA ASN A 114 1.68 20.12 8.34
C ASN A 114 0.79 20.53 7.15
N GLY A 115 -0.14 21.43 7.42
CA GLY A 115 -1.09 21.94 6.43
C GLY A 115 -0.41 22.44 5.16
N THR A 116 -0.39 21.58 4.18
CA THR A 116 -0.46 21.83 2.73
C THR A 116 -0.08 20.55 1.97
N ASP A 117 -0.92 20.10 1.05
CA ASP A 117 -0.68 18.99 0.10
C ASP A 117 0.63 19.12 -0.70
N ASN A 118 1.20 20.31 -0.72
CA ASN A 118 2.47 20.60 -1.39
C ASN A 118 3.71 19.98 -0.73
N ASN A 119 3.58 19.34 0.44
CA ASN A 119 4.72 18.79 1.16
C ASN A 119 5.02 17.31 0.89
N LEU A 120 4.06 16.56 0.37
CA LEU A 120 4.27 15.13 0.04
C LEU A 120 4.89 14.94 -1.34
N TRP A 121 4.53 15.78 -2.28
CA TRP A 121 5.07 15.79 -3.64
C TRP A 121 5.95 17.00 -3.85
N THR A 122 7.06 16.80 -4.56
CA THR A 122 7.97 17.87 -4.92
C THR A 122 8.14 17.90 -6.43
N THR A 123 8.43 19.09 -6.96
CA THR A 123 8.70 19.28 -8.38
C THR A 123 10.21 19.29 -8.60
N ILE A 124 10.65 18.58 -9.63
CA ILE A 124 12.03 18.60 -10.11
C ILE A 124 12.05 18.84 -11.60
N THR A 125 13.12 19.49 -12.07
CA THR A 125 13.50 19.51 -13.49
C THR A 125 14.80 18.74 -13.61
N ASN A 126 14.81 17.67 -14.43
CA ASN A 126 15.99 16.85 -14.64
C ASN A 126 16.98 17.53 -15.62
N ASP A 127 18.15 16.93 -15.80
CA ASP A 127 19.22 17.45 -16.66
C ASP A 127 18.79 17.57 -18.15
N ASN A 128 17.75 16.87 -18.57
CA ASN A 128 17.16 16.94 -19.90
C ASN A 128 16.06 18.02 -20.03
N GLY A 129 15.85 18.85 -19.01
CA GLY A 129 14.84 19.90 -18.98
C GLY A 129 13.40 19.40 -18.77
N ILE A 130 13.20 18.12 -18.42
CA ILE A 130 11.89 17.54 -18.15
C ILE A 130 11.48 17.86 -16.72
N THR A 131 10.36 18.55 -16.56
CA THR A 131 9.79 18.90 -15.27
C THR A 131 8.67 17.92 -14.90
N TYR A 132 8.72 17.38 -13.69
CA TYR A 132 7.69 16.46 -13.17
C TYR A 132 7.62 16.53 -11.64
N GLN A 133 6.55 15.97 -11.08
CA GLN A 133 6.36 15.84 -9.63
C GLN A 133 6.59 14.38 -9.21
N TYR A 134 7.10 14.21 -8.00
CA TYR A 134 7.30 12.91 -7.39
C TYR A 134 7.12 13.00 -5.86
N PRO A 135 6.72 11.90 -5.18
CA PRO A 135 6.63 11.89 -3.73
C PRO A 135 8.03 11.90 -3.11
N LYS A 136 8.25 12.80 -2.14
CA LYS A 136 9.54 12.90 -1.41
C LYS A 136 9.87 11.63 -0.66
N GLU A 137 8.86 10.98 -0.11
CA GLU A 137 8.98 9.77 0.70
C GLU A 137 7.87 8.79 0.30
N LEU A 138 8.19 7.50 0.34
CA LEU A 138 7.19 6.45 0.27
C LEU A 138 6.67 6.22 1.69
N LEU A 139 5.36 6.28 1.88
CA LEU A 139 4.73 6.06 3.19
C LEU A 139 4.66 4.56 3.50
N ALA A 140 5.82 3.95 3.66
CA ALA A 140 5.99 2.53 3.92
C ALA A 140 7.11 2.32 4.95
N LYS A 141 6.93 1.36 5.84
CA LYS A 141 7.91 1.01 6.88
C LYS A 141 8.96 0.03 6.37
N TYR A 142 8.55 -0.93 5.53
CA TYR A 142 9.38 -2.04 5.06
C TYR A 142 9.82 -1.88 3.60
N ILE A 143 9.39 -0.79 2.96
CA ILE A 143 9.76 -0.43 1.60
C ILE A 143 10.39 0.96 1.64
N SER A 144 11.56 1.08 1.07
CA SER A 144 12.30 2.36 1.03
C SER A 144 12.86 2.60 -0.36
N VAL A 145 13.18 3.85 -0.63
CA VAL A 145 13.83 4.25 -1.89
C VAL A 145 15.31 3.90 -1.85
N ALA A 146 15.85 3.36 -2.95
CA ALA A 146 17.28 3.13 -3.15
C ALA A 146 17.83 4.08 -4.23
N GLU A 147 17.10 4.23 -5.35
CA GLU A 147 17.38 5.21 -6.38
C GLU A 147 16.13 6.04 -6.63
N TRP A 148 16.16 7.30 -6.24
CA TRP A 148 15.02 8.21 -6.24
C TRP A 148 15.49 9.67 -6.28
N PRO A 149 14.85 10.62 -6.94
CA PRO A 149 13.59 10.48 -7.69
C PRO A 149 13.72 9.61 -8.94
N PRO A 150 12.58 9.14 -9.53
CA PRO A 150 12.62 8.40 -10.78
C PRO A 150 13.33 9.17 -11.88
N VAL A 151 14.18 8.48 -12.63
CA VAL A 151 14.80 9.06 -13.83
C VAL A 151 13.78 9.02 -14.97
N ILE A 152 13.35 10.18 -15.44
CA ILE A 152 12.42 10.32 -16.56
C ILE A 152 13.18 10.56 -17.85
N LYS A 153 12.88 9.75 -18.88
CA LYS A 153 13.34 9.95 -20.27
C LYS A 153 12.15 10.06 -21.20
N ILE A 154 12.26 10.90 -22.19
CA ILE A 154 11.25 11.07 -23.26
C ILE A 154 11.97 10.90 -24.61
N GLU A 155 11.51 9.92 -25.37
CA GLU A 155 12.10 9.57 -26.66
C GLU A 155 11.01 9.48 -27.74
N THR A 156 11.38 9.68 -28.99
CA THR A 156 10.51 9.38 -30.13
C THR A 156 10.61 7.90 -30.46
N GLY A 157 9.47 7.21 -30.58
CA GLY A 157 9.49 5.78 -30.87
C GLY A 157 8.08 5.17 -30.86
N ASN A 158 8.00 3.95 -31.32
CA ASN A 158 6.76 3.17 -31.27
C ASN A 158 6.70 2.35 -29.97
N TYR A 159 5.56 2.44 -29.27
CA TYR A 159 5.32 1.62 -28.09
C TYR A 159 5.27 0.14 -28.47
N SER A 160 6.08 -0.65 -27.80
CA SER A 160 6.07 -2.10 -27.91
C SER A 160 6.44 -2.71 -26.55
N CYS A 161 5.68 -3.70 -26.10
CA CYS A 161 5.94 -4.43 -24.87
C CYS A 161 6.11 -5.91 -25.17
N LYS A 162 7.34 -6.41 -25.04
CA LYS A 162 7.65 -7.83 -25.16
C LYS A 162 7.62 -8.45 -23.77
N THR A 163 6.53 -9.08 -23.41
CA THR A 163 6.34 -9.70 -22.09
C THR A 163 7.18 -10.96 -21.92
N THR A 164 7.70 -11.18 -20.71
CA THR A 164 8.38 -12.42 -20.34
C THR A 164 7.36 -13.56 -20.26
N PRO A 165 7.59 -14.72 -20.91
CA PRO A 165 6.68 -15.86 -20.78
C PRO A 165 6.57 -16.34 -19.33
N GLN A 166 5.37 -16.78 -18.94
CA GLN A 166 5.05 -17.16 -17.55
C GLN A 166 5.88 -18.35 -17.04
N GLU A 167 6.35 -19.21 -17.94
CA GLU A 167 7.22 -20.38 -17.64
C GLU A 167 8.63 -19.98 -17.15
N VAL A 168 9.02 -18.72 -17.34
CA VAL A 168 10.33 -18.17 -16.99
C VAL A 168 10.26 -17.29 -15.73
N SER A 169 9.15 -17.33 -15.01
CA SER A 169 8.84 -16.45 -13.86
C SER A 169 9.77 -16.62 -12.62
N SER A 170 10.69 -17.57 -12.63
CA SER A 170 11.73 -17.68 -11.59
C SER A 170 12.92 -16.75 -11.83
N MET A 171 12.91 -15.96 -12.90
CA MET A 171 14.02 -15.07 -13.24
C MET A 171 13.96 -13.75 -12.48
N SER A 172 15.13 -13.23 -12.23
CA SER A 172 15.37 -11.93 -11.62
C SER A 172 14.98 -10.74 -12.53
N ASP A 173 14.51 -10.98 -13.77
CA ASP A 173 14.16 -9.96 -14.77
C ASP A 173 12.83 -10.33 -15.45
N ILE A 174 11.77 -9.60 -15.10
CA ILE A 174 10.40 -9.88 -15.56
C ILE A 174 9.85 -8.66 -16.27
N THR A 175 9.36 -8.85 -17.50
CA THR A 175 8.64 -7.82 -18.26
C THR A 175 7.15 -8.19 -18.36
N SER A 176 6.28 -7.28 -17.96
CA SER A 176 4.83 -7.45 -18.02
C SER A 176 4.15 -6.19 -18.58
N GLN A 177 2.99 -6.37 -19.16
CA GLN A 177 2.12 -5.25 -19.51
C GLN A 177 1.12 -5.03 -18.37
N ARG A 178 0.98 -3.80 -17.91
CA ARG A 178 0.04 -3.40 -16.87
C ARG A 178 -0.84 -2.26 -17.35
N LEU A 179 -2.09 -2.28 -16.95
CA LEU A 179 -3.05 -1.20 -17.20
C LEU A 179 -3.28 -0.45 -15.89
N VAL A 180 -3.01 0.85 -15.87
CA VAL A 180 -3.19 1.73 -14.72
C VAL A 180 -3.96 2.95 -15.19
N ASP A 181 -5.15 3.18 -14.65
CA ASP A 181 -6.03 4.30 -15.00
C ASP A 181 -6.15 4.52 -16.51
N ASP A 182 -6.51 3.46 -17.25
CA ASP A 182 -6.66 3.41 -18.74
C ASP A 182 -5.36 3.64 -19.54
N ARG A 183 -4.20 3.70 -18.88
CA ARG A 183 -2.91 3.81 -19.55
C ARG A 183 -2.14 2.50 -19.51
N ALA A 184 -1.71 2.03 -20.68
CA ALA A 184 -0.90 0.82 -20.81
C ALA A 184 0.58 1.13 -20.53
N TYR A 185 1.18 0.35 -19.62
CA TYR A 185 2.59 0.37 -19.30
C TYR A 185 3.26 -0.94 -19.66
N CYS A 186 4.45 -0.86 -20.26
CA CYS A 186 5.40 -1.96 -20.27
C CYS A 186 6.30 -1.82 -19.05
N VAL A 187 6.22 -2.78 -18.13
CA VAL A 187 6.93 -2.74 -16.87
C VAL A 187 7.97 -3.84 -16.85
N ASN A 188 9.24 -3.45 -16.80
CA ASN A 188 10.35 -4.36 -16.54
C ASN A 188 10.75 -4.23 -15.08
N VAL A 189 10.90 -5.35 -14.39
CA VAL A 189 11.33 -5.40 -12.99
C VAL A 189 12.49 -6.37 -12.88
N LYS A 190 13.61 -5.88 -12.32
CA LYS A 190 14.78 -6.68 -11.97
C LYS A 190 14.92 -6.77 -10.47
N HIS A 191 15.07 -7.99 -9.97
CA HIS A 191 15.24 -8.25 -8.54
C HIS A 191 16.67 -8.69 -8.22
N GLU A 192 17.30 -8.02 -7.26
CA GLU A 192 18.61 -8.36 -6.74
C GLU A 192 18.56 -8.47 -5.21
N GLY A 193 19.05 -9.59 -4.68
CA GLY A 193 19.14 -9.79 -3.23
C GLY A 193 20.47 -9.26 -2.70
N ALA A 194 20.45 -8.41 -1.68
CA ALA A 194 21.64 -7.94 -0.98
C ALA A 194 21.35 -7.60 0.48
N ALA A 195 22.25 -7.98 1.38
CA ALA A 195 22.26 -7.57 2.79
C ALA A 195 20.90 -7.70 3.50
N GLY A 196 20.21 -8.83 3.32
CA GLY A 196 18.91 -9.08 3.98
C GLY A 196 17.75 -8.25 3.43
N SER A 197 17.86 -7.79 2.19
CA SER A 197 16.84 -7.03 1.47
C SER A 197 16.78 -7.49 0.01
N VAL A 198 15.69 -7.15 -0.67
CA VAL A 198 15.55 -7.30 -2.12
C VAL A 198 15.49 -5.91 -2.73
N TYR A 199 16.38 -5.64 -3.66
CA TYR A 199 16.35 -4.42 -4.47
C TYR A 199 15.60 -4.73 -5.76
N SER A 200 14.57 -3.94 -6.04
CA SER A 200 13.75 -4.08 -7.23
C SER A 200 13.92 -2.84 -8.09
N SER A 201 14.60 -2.98 -9.22
CA SER A 201 14.76 -1.92 -10.22
C SER A 201 13.61 -2.00 -11.20
N TYR A 202 12.85 -0.94 -11.28
CA TYR A 202 11.67 -0.79 -12.12
C TYR A 202 11.97 0.08 -13.33
N THR A 203 11.46 -0.33 -14.47
CA THR A 203 11.41 0.51 -15.68
C THR A 203 10.00 0.45 -16.25
N TYR A 204 9.28 1.56 -16.13
CA TYR A 204 7.95 1.75 -16.70
C TYR A 204 8.06 2.50 -18.01
N THR A 205 7.53 1.94 -19.08
CA THR A 205 7.47 2.63 -20.39
C THR A 205 6.04 2.73 -20.84
N THR A 206 5.61 3.93 -21.23
CA THR A 206 4.28 4.19 -21.81
C THR A 206 4.38 5.15 -23.00
N ALA A 207 3.31 5.20 -23.82
CA ALA A 207 3.20 6.16 -24.91
C ALA A 207 2.26 7.30 -24.53
N LYS A 208 2.69 8.55 -24.79
CA LYS A 208 1.87 9.77 -24.63
C LYS A 208 2.23 10.73 -25.77
N ASN A 209 1.24 11.17 -26.56
CA ASN A 209 1.44 12.16 -27.63
C ASN A 209 2.55 11.78 -28.63
N ASN A 210 2.57 10.55 -29.11
CA ASN A 210 3.60 9.99 -30.02
C ASN A 210 5.03 10.00 -29.47
N LYS A 211 5.20 10.10 -28.16
CA LYS A 211 6.47 9.98 -27.45
C LYS A 211 6.41 8.79 -26.50
N LEU A 212 7.54 8.13 -26.34
CA LEU A 212 7.75 7.14 -25.30
C LEU A 212 8.25 7.84 -24.04
N ILE A 213 7.57 7.63 -22.94
CA ILE A 213 7.96 8.09 -21.60
C ILE A 213 8.44 6.89 -20.83
N THR A 214 9.67 6.95 -20.33
CA THR A 214 10.25 5.92 -19.49
C THR A 214 10.55 6.51 -18.12
N ALA A 215 10.07 5.85 -17.05
CA ALA A 215 10.38 6.16 -15.67
C ALA A 215 11.15 4.99 -15.05
N SER A 216 12.36 5.24 -14.55
CA SER A 216 13.22 4.21 -13.95
C SER A 216 13.61 4.60 -12.53
N PHE A 217 13.56 3.65 -11.60
CA PHE A 217 13.91 3.81 -10.19
C PHE A 217 14.16 2.48 -9.53
N THR A 218 14.75 2.49 -8.33
CA THR A 218 14.99 1.28 -7.54
C THR A 218 14.41 1.43 -6.15
N LEU A 219 13.61 0.44 -5.73
CA LEU A 219 13.08 0.31 -4.38
C LEU A 219 13.80 -0.81 -3.64
N ARG A 220 13.98 -0.61 -2.34
CA ARG A 220 14.50 -1.62 -1.43
C ARG A 220 13.34 -2.18 -0.61
N TYR A 221 13.14 -3.47 -0.68
CA TYR A 221 12.18 -4.25 0.09
C TYR A 221 12.90 -4.99 1.21
N SER A 222 12.52 -4.77 2.45
CA SER A 222 13.05 -5.55 3.57
C SER A 222 12.71 -7.03 3.41
N ASN A 223 13.64 -7.93 3.73
CA ASN A 223 13.32 -9.36 3.77
C ASN A 223 12.47 -9.65 5.02
N CYS A 224 11.19 -9.94 4.81
CA CYS A 224 10.23 -10.14 5.90
C CYS A 224 10.58 -11.33 6.81
N SER A 225 11.35 -12.31 6.33
CA SER A 225 11.80 -13.44 7.15
C SER A 225 12.84 -13.07 8.21
N ASN A 226 13.44 -11.86 8.15
CA ASN A 226 14.40 -11.39 9.14
C ASN A 226 13.75 -10.82 10.41
N TYR A 227 12.42 -10.74 10.44
CA TYR A 227 11.65 -10.20 11.56
C TYR A 227 11.00 -11.31 12.38
N ASP A 228 10.55 -10.99 13.60
CA ASP A 228 9.70 -11.87 14.38
C ASP A 228 8.36 -12.14 13.66
N SER A 229 7.58 -13.08 14.17
CA SER A 229 6.37 -13.55 13.48
C SER A 229 5.33 -12.45 13.26
N GLU A 230 5.23 -11.45 14.14
CA GLU A 230 4.28 -10.34 14.03
C GLU A 230 4.77 -9.32 13.01
N GLN A 231 6.01 -8.89 13.13
CA GLN A 231 6.64 -7.94 12.21
C GLN A 231 6.77 -8.52 10.80
N SER A 232 7.05 -9.82 10.67
CA SER A 232 7.12 -10.53 9.40
C SER A 232 5.77 -10.50 8.66
N LYS A 233 4.65 -10.73 9.37
CA LYS A 233 3.30 -10.61 8.80
C LYS A 233 2.98 -9.17 8.38
N ALA A 234 3.31 -8.19 9.21
CA ALA A 234 3.11 -6.77 8.90
C ALA A 234 3.92 -6.36 7.65
N CYS A 235 5.17 -6.80 7.57
CA CYS A 235 6.05 -6.59 6.42
C CYS A 235 5.47 -7.20 5.13
N THR A 236 5.00 -8.44 5.18
CA THR A 236 4.40 -9.12 4.02
C THR A 236 3.12 -8.42 3.58
N SER A 237 2.24 -8.08 4.53
CA SER A 237 1.00 -7.38 4.25
C SER A 237 1.23 -5.99 3.63
N GLU A 238 2.22 -5.23 4.10
CA GLU A 238 2.56 -3.93 3.52
C GLU A 238 3.08 -4.09 2.09
N ARG A 239 3.94 -5.08 1.84
CA ARG A 239 4.48 -5.34 0.50
C ARG A 239 3.40 -5.73 -0.52
N GLU A 240 2.42 -6.54 -0.10
CA GLU A 240 1.28 -6.94 -0.93
C GLU A 240 0.30 -5.80 -1.21
N ALA A 241 0.16 -4.88 -0.26
CA ALA A 241 -0.74 -3.74 -0.37
C ALA A 241 -0.12 -2.51 -1.07
N PHE A 242 1.22 -2.51 -1.26
CA PHE A 242 1.93 -1.36 -1.81
C PHE A 242 1.70 -1.22 -3.31
N ASP A 243 1.03 -0.13 -3.70
CA ASP A 243 0.70 0.18 -5.09
C ASP A 243 1.74 1.14 -5.71
N VAL A 244 2.76 0.55 -6.31
CA VAL A 244 3.78 1.31 -7.04
C VAL A 244 3.26 1.80 -8.40
N ASP A 245 2.33 1.06 -8.99
CA ASP A 245 1.83 1.35 -10.34
C ASP A 245 1.07 2.69 -10.38
N SER A 246 0.15 2.92 -9.44
CA SER A 246 -0.56 4.21 -9.30
C SER A 246 0.38 5.37 -8.98
N THR A 247 1.40 5.13 -8.16
CA THR A 247 2.42 6.16 -7.88
C THR A 247 3.15 6.60 -9.15
N VAL A 248 3.55 5.65 -10.00
CA VAL A 248 4.23 5.93 -11.27
C VAL A 248 3.30 6.62 -12.26
N ASP A 249 2.04 6.18 -12.38
CA ASP A 249 1.09 6.81 -13.30
C ASP A 249 0.87 8.28 -12.94
N ARG A 250 0.72 8.60 -11.66
CA ARG A 250 0.63 9.98 -11.21
C ARG A 250 1.87 10.80 -11.54
N ILE A 251 3.08 10.27 -11.37
CA ILE A 251 4.33 10.95 -11.79
C ILE A 251 4.26 11.29 -13.27
N VAL A 252 3.91 10.30 -14.11
CA VAL A 252 3.82 10.44 -15.58
C VAL A 252 2.76 11.46 -15.98
N GLN A 253 1.65 11.58 -15.25
CA GLN A 253 0.61 12.58 -15.51
C GLN A 253 1.13 14.01 -15.33
N THR A 254 2.07 14.24 -14.39
CA THR A 254 2.61 15.58 -14.08
C THR A 254 3.71 16.03 -15.03
N ILE A 255 4.20 15.18 -15.95
CA ILE A 255 5.30 15.51 -16.88
C ILE A 255 4.90 16.63 -17.83
N LYS A 256 5.75 17.66 -17.84
CA LYS A 256 5.65 18.86 -18.71
C LYS A 256 6.84 18.96 -19.64
#